data_ad57c71c56aed7175b2140899b350118
#
_entry.id   ad57c71c56aed7175b2140899b350118
#
_cell.length_a   1.000
_cell.length_b   1.000
_cell.length_c   1.000
_cell.angle_alpha   90.00
_cell.angle_beta   90.00
_cell.angle_gamma   90.00
#
_symmetry.space_group_name_H-M   'P 1'
#
loop_
_entity.id
_entity.type
_entity.pdbx_description
1 polymer ?
#
loop_
_entity_poly.entity_id
_entity_poly.type
_entity_poly.pdbx_seq_one_letter_code
_entity_poly.pdbx_strand_id
1 'polypeptide(L)'
;MSKRMNPAARVTVVALAAAGLGATMVTGAGSAFAAEGKAVTAPVAVTASAAVAAQADAQAHVAAQVKAAAAKAAAVKKAAAVKTVTVKPVAAKKAPSWVKPVTAYTLTASYNQGGAMWAHKHSGQDFAVPVGTPVKVAGSGTVVKAGPNGGGDGPAYGNAIVVKHANGTYSQYAHLSKIKVHIGQKVLVGQQIALSGNTGNSSGPHLHFEIRTTPNYGSAVNPAAFLRSHGVSI
;
A
#
# COMPACT_ATOMS: atom_id res chain seq x y z
N MET A 1 48.58 7.03 -17.26
CA MET A 1 47.45 6.84 -18.19
C MET A 1 46.72 5.53 -17.81
N SER A 2 45.64 5.60 -17.03
CA SER A 2 44.89 4.42 -16.58
C SER A 2 43.48 4.49 -17.15
N LYS A 3 43.16 3.53 -18.03
CA LYS A 3 41.83 3.37 -18.66
C LYS A 3 40.85 2.80 -17.64
N ARG A 4 39.80 3.56 -17.30
CA ARG A 4 38.66 3.05 -16.52
C ARG A 4 37.73 2.28 -17.45
N MET A 5 37.54 0.99 -17.17
CA MET A 5 36.56 0.14 -17.83
C MET A 5 35.17 0.35 -17.23
N ASN A 6 34.17 0.57 -18.11
CA ASN A 6 32.75 0.61 -17.75
C ASN A 6 32.23 -0.81 -17.49
N PRO A 7 31.47 -1.07 -16.41
CA PRO A 7 30.78 -2.35 -16.25
C PRO A 7 29.46 -2.33 -17.03
N ALA A 8 29.34 -3.27 -17.95
CA ALA A 8 28.14 -3.55 -18.73
C ALA A 8 26.99 -4.01 -17.82
N ALA A 9 25.82 -3.44 -18.03
CA ALA A 9 24.57 -3.84 -17.39
C ALA A 9 24.18 -5.25 -17.83
N ARG A 10 24.12 -6.20 -16.87
CA ARG A 10 23.57 -7.53 -17.09
C ARG A 10 22.05 -7.45 -17.01
N VAL A 11 21.40 -7.71 -18.13
CA VAL A 11 19.96 -7.94 -18.20
C VAL A 11 19.69 -9.36 -17.75
N THR A 12 19.06 -9.53 -16.59
CA THR A 12 18.61 -10.85 -16.11
C THR A 12 17.23 -11.12 -16.72
N VAL A 13 17.18 -12.08 -17.63
CA VAL A 13 15.92 -12.64 -18.15
C VAL A 13 15.39 -13.63 -17.09
N VAL A 14 14.25 -13.30 -16.49
CA VAL A 14 13.51 -14.23 -15.62
C VAL A 14 12.65 -15.12 -16.51
N ALA A 15 13.02 -16.39 -16.62
CA ALA A 15 12.19 -17.41 -17.25
C ALA A 15 11.06 -17.82 -16.29
N LEU A 16 9.80 -17.64 -16.70
CA LEU A 16 8.62 -18.15 -16.01
C LEU A 16 8.53 -19.66 -16.26
N ALA A 17 8.75 -20.46 -15.22
CA ALA A 17 8.46 -21.88 -15.24
C ALA A 17 6.94 -22.10 -15.08
N ALA A 18 6.32 -22.77 -16.03
CA ALA A 18 4.94 -23.23 -15.95
C ALA A 18 4.87 -24.42 -15.00
N ALA A 19 4.23 -24.27 -13.84
CA ALA A 19 3.89 -25.38 -12.96
C ALA A 19 2.66 -26.11 -13.46
N GLY A 20 2.82 -27.41 -13.76
CA GLY A 20 1.73 -28.29 -14.18
C GLY A 20 0.76 -28.57 -13.03
N LEU A 21 -0.54 -28.46 -13.31
CA LEU A 21 -1.63 -28.91 -12.44
C LEU A 21 -1.74 -30.43 -12.49
N GLY A 22 -1.29 -31.10 -11.43
CA GLY A 22 -1.56 -32.49 -11.18
C GLY A 22 -2.97 -32.69 -10.67
N ALA A 23 -3.78 -33.46 -11.40
CA ALA A 23 -5.11 -33.87 -10.95
C ALA A 23 -4.98 -34.98 -9.91
N THR A 24 -5.34 -34.73 -8.65
CA THR A 24 -5.52 -35.76 -7.63
C THR A 24 -6.97 -36.23 -7.64
N MET A 25 -7.17 -37.50 -8.04
CA MET A 25 -8.43 -38.24 -7.83
C MET A 25 -8.49 -38.67 -6.36
N VAL A 26 -9.51 -38.11 -5.66
CA VAL A 26 -9.88 -38.65 -4.34
C VAL A 26 -11.06 -39.60 -4.52
N THR A 27 -10.82 -40.88 -4.38
CA THR A 27 -11.84 -41.90 -4.17
C THR A 27 -12.14 -41.99 -2.67
N GLY A 28 -13.30 -41.54 -2.24
CA GLY A 28 -13.80 -41.69 -0.88
C GLY A 28 -15.09 -42.53 -0.91
N ALA A 29 -15.01 -43.72 -0.32
CA ALA A 29 -16.13 -44.62 -0.14
C ALA A 29 -16.98 -44.25 1.08
N GLY A 30 -18.28 -44.31 0.95
CA GLY A 30 -19.25 -44.85 1.90
C GLY A 30 -19.71 -43.98 3.04
N SER A 31 -21.01 -43.63 3.01
CA SER A 31 -21.97 -43.98 4.06
C SER A 31 -23.40 -43.60 3.60
N ALA A 32 -24.25 -44.60 3.56
CA ALA A 32 -25.66 -44.51 3.26
C ALA A 32 -26.44 -43.88 4.42
N PHE A 33 -27.27 -42.87 4.14
CA PHE A 33 -28.47 -42.57 4.91
C PHE A 33 -29.64 -42.45 3.97
N ALA A 34 -30.60 -43.33 4.16
CA ALA A 34 -31.90 -43.30 3.48
C ALA A 34 -32.76 -42.18 4.06
N ALA A 35 -33.32 -41.33 3.22
CA ALA A 35 -34.53 -40.57 3.50
C ALA A 35 -35.29 -40.37 2.18
N GLU A 36 -36.58 -40.76 2.21
CA GLU A 36 -37.54 -40.73 1.10
C GLU A 36 -37.82 -39.32 0.59
N GLY A 37 -38.08 -39.25 -0.70
CA GLY A 37 -39.10 -38.35 -1.21
C GLY A 37 -38.67 -37.28 -2.21
N LYS A 38 -39.04 -37.50 -3.46
CA LYS A 38 -39.30 -36.63 -4.62
C LYS A 38 -38.23 -36.63 -5.70
N ALA A 39 -38.69 -37.10 -6.86
CA ALA A 39 -38.03 -37.09 -8.15
C ALA A 39 -37.50 -35.67 -8.49
N VAL A 40 -36.20 -35.54 -8.64
CA VAL A 40 -35.55 -34.41 -9.26
C VAL A 40 -34.90 -34.88 -10.54
N THR A 41 -35.24 -34.18 -11.60
CA THR A 41 -34.83 -34.36 -12.99
C THR A 41 -33.33 -34.67 -13.13
N ALA A 42 -33.02 -35.56 -14.08
CA ALA A 42 -31.69 -36.08 -14.41
C ALA A 42 -30.61 -35.01 -14.55
N PRO A 43 -29.34 -35.28 -14.08
CA PRO A 43 -28.23 -34.42 -14.37
C PRO A 43 -27.92 -34.41 -15.86
N VAL A 44 -27.87 -33.23 -16.47
CA VAL A 44 -27.39 -33.04 -17.83
C VAL A 44 -25.93 -33.50 -17.87
N ALA A 45 -25.67 -34.63 -18.50
CA ALA A 45 -24.30 -35.10 -18.73
C ALA A 45 -23.59 -34.14 -19.70
N VAL A 46 -22.78 -33.26 -19.18
CA VAL A 46 -21.86 -32.46 -20.00
C VAL A 46 -20.80 -33.43 -20.56
N THR A 47 -20.86 -33.70 -21.86
CA THR A 47 -19.88 -34.56 -22.52
C THR A 47 -18.49 -33.96 -22.44
N ALA A 48 -17.47 -34.79 -22.29
CA ALA A 48 -16.07 -34.36 -22.18
C ALA A 48 -15.63 -33.43 -23.34
N SER A 49 -16.20 -33.59 -24.51
CA SER A 49 -15.99 -32.73 -25.68
C SER A 49 -16.49 -31.30 -25.48
N ALA A 50 -17.65 -31.10 -24.81
CA ALA A 50 -18.19 -29.78 -24.54
C ALA A 50 -17.32 -29.02 -23.48
N ALA A 51 -16.78 -29.73 -22.50
CA ALA A 51 -15.86 -29.14 -21.51
C ALA A 51 -14.53 -28.70 -22.13
N VAL A 52 -13.98 -29.49 -23.06
CA VAL A 52 -12.75 -29.14 -23.79
C VAL A 52 -12.98 -27.94 -24.71
N ALA A 53 -14.11 -27.84 -25.39
CA ALA A 53 -14.45 -26.68 -26.23
C ALA A 53 -14.59 -25.41 -25.40
N ALA A 54 -15.28 -25.44 -24.27
CA ALA A 54 -15.42 -24.29 -23.36
C ALA A 54 -14.07 -23.82 -22.79
N GLN A 55 -13.14 -24.73 -22.55
CA GLN A 55 -11.79 -24.40 -22.06
C GLN A 55 -10.93 -23.77 -23.17
N ALA A 56 -11.07 -24.21 -24.41
CA ALA A 56 -10.39 -23.60 -25.56
C ALA A 56 -10.87 -22.18 -25.82
N ASP A 57 -12.18 -21.91 -25.73
CA ASP A 57 -12.76 -20.57 -25.88
C ASP A 57 -12.30 -19.62 -24.76
N ALA A 58 -12.25 -20.09 -23.51
CA ALA A 58 -11.74 -19.31 -22.39
C ALA A 58 -10.27 -18.91 -22.58
N GLN A 59 -9.43 -19.82 -23.07
CA GLN A 59 -8.02 -19.56 -23.36
C GLN A 59 -7.87 -18.56 -24.53
N ALA A 60 -8.68 -18.66 -25.57
CA ALA A 60 -8.69 -17.72 -26.69
C ALA A 60 -9.07 -16.29 -26.25
N HIS A 61 -10.06 -16.15 -25.36
CA HIS A 61 -10.44 -14.86 -24.76
C HIS A 61 -9.32 -14.22 -23.92
N VAL A 62 -8.65 -15.01 -23.10
CA VAL A 62 -7.51 -14.53 -22.30
C VAL A 62 -6.34 -14.09 -23.20
N ALA A 63 -6.04 -14.85 -24.25
CA ALA A 63 -4.99 -14.50 -25.20
C ALA A 63 -5.29 -13.20 -25.95
N ALA A 64 -6.56 -12.98 -26.33
CA ALA A 64 -7.00 -11.73 -26.97
C ALA A 64 -6.88 -10.52 -26.04
N GLN A 65 -7.24 -10.66 -24.76
CA GLN A 65 -7.10 -9.59 -23.77
C GLN A 65 -5.63 -9.23 -23.49
N VAL A 66 -4.73 -10.21 -23.41
CA VAL A 66 -3.30 -9.98 -23.21
C VAL A 66 -2.72 -9.26 -24.43
N LYS A 67 -3.12 -9.64 -25.65
CA LYS A 67 -2.68 -8.97 -26.88
C LYS A 67 -3.18 -7.53 -26.97
N ALA A 68 -4.42 -7.24 -26.55
CA ALA A 68 -4.99 -5.89 -26.49
C ALA A 68 -4.29 -5.02 -25.43
N ALA A 69 -3.95 -5.59 -24.27
CA ALA A 69 -3.21 -4.89 -23.22
C ALA A 69 -1.78 -4.55 -23.66
N ALA A 70 -1.10 -5.46 -24.37
CA ALA A 70 0.23 -5.22 -24.92
C ALA A 70 0.22 -4.12 -26.00
N ALA A 71 -0.80 -4.09 -26.85
CA ALA A 71 -0.97 -3.03 -27.86
C ALA A 71 -1.21 -1.64 -27.24
N LYS A 72 -2.03 -1.57 -26.16
CA LYS A 72 -2.22 -0.33 -25.39
C LYS A 72 -0.93 0.15 -24.72
N ALA A 73 -0.13 -0.76 -24.16
CA ALA A 73 1.16 -0.43 -23.55
C ALA A 73 2.19 0.09 -24.58
N ALA A 74 2.19 -0.46 -25.79
CA ALA A 74 3.04 0.00 -26.89
C ALA A 74 2.62 1.39 -27.42
N ALA A 75 1.31 1.67 -27.48
CA ALA A 75 0.79 2.97 -27.88
C ALA A 75 1.15 4.08 -26.89
N VAL A 76 1.11 3.79 -25.57
CA VAL A 76 1.52 4.74 -24.53
C VAL A 76 3.02 5.05 -24.59
N LYS A 77 3.88 4.05 -24.90
CA LYS A 77 5.32 4.29 -25.10
C LYS A 77 5.62 5.16 -26.32
N LYS A 78 4.84 5.06 -27.40
CA LYS A 78 5.03 5.85 -28.63
C LYS A 78 4.55 7.30 -28.46
N ALA A 79 3.56 7.56 -27.60
CA ALA A 79 3.08 8.92 -27.29
C ALA A 79 4.00 9.70 -26.34
N ALA A 80 4.87 9.02 -25.58
CA ALA A 80 5.83 9.66 -24.67
C ALA A 80 7.13 10.15 -25.34
N ALA A 81 7.32 9.92 -26.65
CA ALA A 81 8.55 10.23 -27.39
C ALA A 81 8.46 11.50 -28.24
N VAL A 82 7.65 12.51 -27.86
CA VAL A 82 7.60 13.78 -28.59
C VAL A 82 7.61 14.97 -27.65
N LYS A 83 8.67 15.77 -27.81
CA LYS A 83 9.00 17.11 -27.32
C LYS A 83 9.92 17.15 -26.10
N THR A 84 11.20 17.05 -26.36
CA THR A 84 12.24 17.76 -25.59
C THR A 84 12.02 19.26 -25.77
N VAL A 85 11.21 19.86 -24.90
CA VAL A 85 11.24 21.30 -24.72
C VAL A 85 12.47 21.58 -23.86
N THR A 86 13.48 22.22 -24.45
CA THR A 86 14.64 22.73 -23.73
C THR A 86 14.17 23.87 -22.83
N VAL A 87 13.71 23.54 -21.63
CA VAL A 87 13.43 24.53 -20.59
C VAL A 87 14.76 24.88 -19.96
N LYS A 88 15.20 26.14 -20.15
CA LYS A 88 16.32 26.74 -19.41
C LYS A 88 16.12 26.40 -17.92
N PRO A 89 17.11 25.87 -17.18
CA PRO A 89 16.91 25.52 -15.79
C PRO A 89 16.67 26.80 -14.99
N VAL A 90 15.41 27.07 -14.66
CA VAL A 90 15.08 27.93 -13.55
C VAL A 90 15.58 27.19 -12.31
N ALA A 91 16.43 27.80 -11.51
CA ALA A 91 16.98 27.23 -10.29
C ALA A 91 15.80 26.73 -9.43
N ALA A 92 15.51 25.45 -9.51
CA ALA A 92 14.43 24.83 -8.76
C ALA A 92 14.80 24.95 -7.27
N LYS A 93 14.04 25.72 -6.49
CA LYS A 93 14.11 25.69 -5.04
C LYS A 93 14.05 24.22 -4.63
N LYS A 94 15.10 23.73 -3.96
CA LYS A 94 15.18 22.35 -3.48
C LYS A 94 13.88 22.04 -2.73
N ALA A 95 13.14 21.04 -3.20
CA ALA A 95 11.89 20.65 -2.55
C ALA A 95 12.14 20.39 -1.06
N PRO A 96 11.25 20.80 -0.14
CA PRO A 96 11.43 20.57 1.28
C PRO A 96 11.59 19.07 1.54
N SER A 97 12.53 18.70 2.41
CA SER A 97 12.76 17.28 2.75
C SER A 97 11.62 16.72 3.60
N TRP A 98 10.93 17.58 4.36
CA TRP A 98 9.83 17.26 5.25
C TRP A 98 8.71 18.29 5.14
N VAL A 99 7.46 17.84 5.36
CA VAL A 99 6.24 18.67 5.35
C VAL A 99 5.27 18.22 6.44
N LYS A 100 4.27 19.04 6.74
CA LYS A 100 3.14 18.68 7.61
C LYS A 100 2.34 17.52 7.01
N PRO A 101 1.90 16.54 7.82
CA PRO A 101 1.07 15.44 7.32
C PRO A 101 -0.35 15.86 6.92
N VAL A 102 -0.86 16.94 7.50
CA VAL A 102 -2.15 17.59 7.17
C VAL A 102 -1.97 19.10 7.12
N THR A 103 -2.87 19.82 6.44
CA THR A 103 -2.68 21.27 6.19
C THR A 103 -3.48 22.18 7.14
N ALA A 104 -4.75 21.86 7.41
CA ALA A 104 -5.61 22.60 8.33
C ALA A 104 -5.94 21.68 9.51
N TYR A 105 -5.52 22.05 10.73
CA TYR A 105 -5.64 21.21 11.91
C TYR A 105 -5.58 22.03 13.20
N THR A 106 -6.04 21.43 14.28
CA THR A 106 -5.72 21.85 15.65
C THR A 106 -4.86 20.77 16.30
N LEU A 107 -3.75 21.13 16.95
CA LEU A 107 -2.98 20.18 17.75
C LEU A 107 -3.76 19.84 19.01
N THR A 108 -3.84 18.53 19.32
CA THR A 108 -4.53 18.02 20.53
C THR A 108 -3.56 17.22 21.39
N ALA A 109 -3.67 15.89 21.48
CA ALA A 109 -2.80 15.11 22.33
C ALA A 109 -1.33 15.16 21.86
N SER A 110 -0.44 15.48 22.77
CA SER A 110 1.00 15.61 22.50
C SER A 110 1.76 14.33 22.80
N TYR A 111 2.93 14.18 22.18
CA TYR A 111 3.86 13.09 22.50
C TYR A 111 4.21 13.06 23.99
N ASN A 112 4.20 11.85 24.57
CA ASN A 112 4.49 11.59 26.00
C ASN A 112 3.46 12.15 26.98
N GLN A 113 2.28 12.59 26.50
CA GLN A 113 1.16 13.00 27.34
C GLN A 113 0.63 11.80 28.11
N GLY A 114 0.42 11.95 29.43
CA GLY A 114 -0.24 10.97 30.28
C GLY A 114 -1.75 11.19 30.32
N GLY A 115 -2.49 10.20 30.82
CA GLY A 115 -3.94 10.27 30.99
C GLY A 115 -4.58 8.88 30.97
N ALA A 116 -5.84 8.78 31.39
CA ALA A 116 -6.57 7.51 31.47
C ALA A 116 -6.90 6.88 30.09
N MET A 117 -6.70 7.61 29.00
CA MET A 117 -6.96 7.12 27.65
C MET A 117 -5.87 6.18 27.12
N TRP A 118 -4.69 6.17 27.74
CA TRP A 118 -3.56 5.38 27.26
C TRP A 118 -3.08 4.44 28.37
N ALA A 119 -2.88 3.15 28.03
CA ALA A 119 -2.24 2.18 28.93
C ALA A 119 -0.79 2.58 29.27
N HIS A 120 -0.15 3.30 28.33
CA HIS A 120 1.13 3.96 28.46
C HIS A 120 0.97 5.43 28.06
N LYS A 121 2.04 6.21 28.04
CA LYS A 121 1.98 7.58 27.55
C LYS A 121 1.70 7.63 26.06
N HIS A 122 1.10 8.74 25.58
CA HIS A 122 0.76 8.96 24.18
C HIS A 122 2.00 8.88 23.29
N SER A 123 1.96 8.03 22.25
CA SER A 123 3.14 7.67 21.44
C SER A 123 3.40 8.65 20.28
N GLY A 124 2.49 9.59 20.01
CA GLY A 124 2.59 10.47 18.84
C GLY A 124 2.17 11.91 19.09
N GLN A 125 1.86 12.59 18.01
CA GLN A 125 1.19 13.89 18.00
C GLN A 125 -0.14 13.75 17.26
N ASP A 126 -1.21 14.21 17.88
CA ASP A 126 -2.53 14.20 17.28
C ASP A 126 -2.84 15.53 16.60
N PHE A 127 -3.39 15.41 15.40
CA PHE A 127 -3.88 16.51 14.56
C PHE A 127 -5.39 16.34 14.42
N ALA A 128 -6.18 17.11 15.17
CA ALA A 128 -7.63 17.10 15.02
C ALA A 128 -8.02 17.68 13.66
N VAL A 129 -8.69 16.86 12.87
CA VAL A 129 -9.15 17.15 11.51
C VAL A 129 -10.43 16.36 11.22
N PRO A 130 -11.35 16.84 10.37
CA PRO A 130 -12.51 16.07 9.94
C PRO A 130 -12.14 14.74 9.29
N VAL A 131 -13.02 13.73 9.38
CA VAL A 131 -12.90 12.49 8.62
C VAL A 131 -12.83 12.81 7.12
N GLY A 132 -11.93 12.16 6.39
CA GLY A 132 -11.75 12.38 4.96
C GLY A 132 -10.77 13.47 4.58
N THR A 133 -10.12 14.13 5.56
CA THR A 133 -9.05 15.10 5.27
C THR A 133 -7.87 14.42 4.60
N PRO A 134 -7.32 14.96 3.49
CA PRO A 134 -6.15 14.40 2.82
C PRO A 134 -4.93 14.33 3.75
N VAL A 135 -4.40 13.11 3.94
CA VAL A 135 -3.16 12.84 4.68
C VAL A 135 -2.02 12.70 3.69
N LYS A 136 -0.96 13.48 3.88
CA LYS A 136 0.25 13.51 3.06
C LYS A 136 1.40 12.82 3.78
N VAL A 137 2.27 12.13 3.03
CA VAL A 137 3.52 11.64 3.60
C VAL A 137 4.42 12.81 3.98
N ALA A 138 4.92 12.81 5.22
CA ALA A 138 5.73 13.90 5.76
C ALA A 138 7.12 13.99 5.14
N GLY A 139 7.70 12.87 4.70
CA GLY A 139 8.98 12.77 4.01
C GLY A 139 8.94 11.71 2.90
N SER A 140 9.80 11.83 1.89
CA SER A 140 9.91 10.80 0.86
C SER A 140 10.40 9.48 1.46
N GLY A 141 9.89 8.33 0.95
CA GLY A 141 10.25 7.03 1.49
C GLY A 141 9.60 5.84 0.78
N THR A 142 9.60 4.71 1.47
CA THR A 142 8.94 3.47 1.01
C THR A 142 7.94 3.00 2.06
N VAL A 143 6.73 2.68 1.66
CA VAL A 143 5.71 2.12 2.55
C VAL A 143 6.14 0.73 3.02
N VAL A 144 6.26 0.53 4.33
CA VAL A 144 6.68 -0.75 4.92
C VAL A 144 5.55 -1.47 5.66
N LYS A 145 4.51 -0.73 6.08
CA LYS A 145 3.26 -1.29 6.63
C LYS A 145 2.07 -0.50 6.08
N ALA A 146 0.95 -1.16 5.81
CA ALA A 146 -0.31 -0.55 5.42
C ALA A 146 -1.46 -1.54 5.65
N GLY A 147 -2.49 -1.15 6.40
CA GLY A 147 -3.64 -2.02 6.65
C GLY A 147 -4.36 -1.73 7.95
N PRO A 148 -5.37 -2.56 8.28
CA PRO A 148 -6.07 -2.54 9.57
C PRO A 148 -5.14 -3.00 10.70
N ASN A 149 -5.61 -2.86 11.94
CA ASN A 149 -4.86 -3.25 13.15
C ASN A 149 -3.46 -2.61 13.20
N GLY A 150 -3.38 -1.32 12.85
CA GLY A 150 -2.12 -0.59 12.87
C GLY A 150 -1.10 -1.02 11.80
N GLY A 151 -1.54 -1.79 10.77
CA GLY A 151 -0.62 -2.47 9.86
C GLY A 151 0.21 -3.55 10.56
N GLY A 152 -0.30 -4.10 11.68
CA GLY A 152 0.37 -5.11 12.52
C GLY A 152 0.88 -4.58 13.87
N ASP A 153 0.69 -3.28 14.19
CA ASP A 153 1.10 -2.71 15.49
C ASP A 153 -0.01 -2.78 16.58
N GLY A 154 -1.19 -3.25 16.21
CA GLY A 154 -2.31 -3.48 17.11
C GLY A 154 -3.59 -2.72 16.74
N PRO A 155 -4.75 -3.20 17.21
CA PRO A 155 -6.06 -2.69 16.82
C PRO A 155 -6.31 -1.25 17.29
N ALA A 156 -5.61 -0.77 18.31
CA ALA A 156 -5.74 0.58 18.82
C ALA A 156 -5.47 1.64 17.74
N TYR A 157 -4.55 1.40 16.82
CA TYR A 157 -4.23 2.32 15.72
C TYR A 157 -5.26 2.33 14.58
N GLY A 158 -6.21 1.37 14.55
CA GLY A 158 -7.15 1.23 13.45
C GLY A 158 -6.44 0.96 12.11
N ASN A 159 -6.85 1.65 11.05
CA ASN A 159 -6.14 1.61 9.77
C ASN A 159 -4.91 2.51 9.83
N ALA A 160 -3.74 1.97 9.50
CA ALA A 160 -2.50 2.72 9.57
C ALA A 160 -1.53 2.44 8.42
N ILE A 161 -0.59 3.36 8.23
CA ILE A 161 0.52 3.28 7.27
C ILE A 161 1.80 3.57 8.03
N VAL A 162 2.88 2.83 7.71
CA VAL A 162 4.25 3.15 8.15
C VAL A 162 5.13 3.30 6.92
N VAL A 163 5.87 4.41 6.86
CA VAL A 163 6.80 4.75 5.76
C VAL A 163 8.22 4.79 6.30
N LYS A 164 9.15 4.08 5.66
CA LYS A 164 10.60 4.12 5.93
C LYS A 164 11.24 5.25 5.12
N HIS A 165 12.01 6.11 5.77
CA HIS A 165 12.73 7.23 5.17
C HIS A 165 14.22 6.95 4.95
N ALA A 166 14.86 7.71 4.07
CA ALA A 166 16.28 7.53 3.73
C ALA A 166 17.23 7.77 4.89
N ASN A 167 16.83 8.60 5.87
CA ASN A 167 17.60 8.88 7.09
C ASN A 167 17.50 7.80 8.18
N GLY A 168 16.86 6.65 7.87
CA GLY A 168 16.68 5.54 8.80
C GLY A 168 15.49 5.68 9.76
N THR A 169 14.76 6.80 9.74
CA THR A 169 13.54 6.98 10.54
C THR A 169 12.30 6.42 9.82
N TYR A 170 11.21 6.32 10.56
CA TYR A 170 9.91 5.89 10.06
C TYR A 170 8.84 6.90 10.48
N SER A 171 7.84 7.12 9.63
CA SER A 171 6.64 7.86 10.02
C SER A 171 5.43 6.93 10.01
N GLN A 172 4.59 7.02 11.05
CA GLN A 172 3.30 6.32 11.11
C GLN A 172 2.16 7.32 11.02
N TYR A 173 1.09 6.89 10.35
CA TYR A 173 -0.17 7.59 10.15
C TYR A 173 -1.29 6.65 10.54
N ALA A 174 -2.08 6.98 11.57
CA ALA A 174 -3.09 6.08 12.13
C ALA A 174 -4.50 6.70 12.16
N HIS A 175 -5.48 5.90 12.60
CA HIS A 175 -6.92 6.20 12.64
C HIS A 175 -7.53 6.54 11.28
N LEU A 176 -6.93 6.05 10.18
CA LEU A 176 -7.28 6.39 8.80
C LEU A 176 -8.65 5.84 8.40
N SER A 177 -9.43 6.61 7.63
CA SER A 177 -10.66 6.13 7.00
C SER A 177 -10.39 5.37 5.70
N LYS A 178 -9.34 5.78 4.94
CA LYS A 178 -8.99 5.15 3.67
C LYS A 178 -7.48 5.21 3.43
N ILE A 179 -6.89 4.05 3.13
CA ILE A 179 -5.50 3.91 2.66
C ILE A 179 -5.48 4.00 1.13
N LYS A 180 -4.53 4.75 0.56
CA LYS A 180 -4.38 4.97 -0.89
C LYS A 180 -3.05 4.46 -1.45
N VAL A 181 -2.27 3.76 -0.64
CA VAL A 181 -0.96 3.20 -0.99
C VAL A 181 -0.86 1.74 -0.56
N HIS A 182 0.15 1.02 -1.04
CA HIS A 182 0.41 -0.37 -0.69
C HIS A 182 1.85 -0.57 -0.22
N ILE A 183 2.10 -1.68 0.48
CA ILE A 183 3.44 -2.05 0.96
C ILE A 183 4.40 -2.20 -0.23
N GLY A 184 5.62 -1.66 -0.09
CA GLY A 184 6.64 -1.60 -1.14
C GLY A 184 6.54 -0.36 -2.05
N GLN A 185 5.46 0.40 -1.99
CA GLN A 185 5.30 1.61 -2.81
C GLN A 185 6.27 2.71 -2.36
N LYS A 186 6.99 3.30 -3.31
CA LYS A 186 7.76 4.53 -3.10
C LYS A 186 6.82 5.73 -3.12
N VAL A 187 6.99 6.62 -2.16
CA VAL A 187 6.19 7.85 -2.02
C VAL A 187 7.10 9.07 -1.92
N LEU A 188 6.67 10.17 -2.51
CA LEU A 188 7.39 11.44 -2.48
C LEU A 188 6.83 12.36 -1.41
N VAL A 189 7.68 13.18 -0.78
CA VAL A 189 7.27 14.18 0.22
C VAL A 189 6.06 14.99 -0.24
N GLY A 190 5.05 15.11 0.61
CA GLY A 190 3.81 15.80 0.31
C GLY A 190 2.81 15.03 -0.56
N GLN A 191 3.15 13.83 -1.04
CA GLN A 191 2.21 12.96 -1.76
C GLN A 191 1.08 12.53 -0.84
N GLN A 192 -0.17 12.56 -1.32
CA GLN A 192 -1.31 12.02 -0.59
C GLN A 192 -1.23 10.49 -0.51
N ILE A 193 -1.30 9.96 0.72
CA ILE A 193 -1.20 8.52 1.00
C ILE A 193 -2.48 7.94 1.62
N ALA A 194 -3.34 8.79 2.20
CA ALA A 194 -4.55 8.35 2.90
C ALA A 194 -5.59 9.46 3.01
N LEU A 195 -6.69 9.14 3.69
CA LEU A 195 -7.66 10.06 4.26
C LEU A 195 -7.72 9.83 5.77
N SER A 196 -7.78 10.92 6.56
CA SER A 196 -7.98 10.88 8.01
C SER A 196 -9.30 10.21 8.36
N GLY A 197 -9.42 9.75 9.59
CA GLY A 197 -10.60 9.03 10.04
C GLY A 197 -10.83 9.08 11.54
N ASN A 198 -11.43 8.00 12.04
CA ASN A 198 -11.74 7.78 13.44
C ASN A 198 -11.77 6.26 13.74
N THR A 199 -10.88 5.48 13.06
CA THR A 199 -10.82 4.01 13.24
C THR A 199 -9.91 3.64 14.41
N GLY A 200 -10.12 2.46 15.00
CA GLY A 200 -9.36 1.99 16.15
C GLY A 200 -9.81 2.63 17.47
N ASN A 201 -8.90 2.75 18.44
CA ASN A 201 -9.17 3.41 19.72
C ASN A 201 -8.96 4.93 19.58
N SER A 202 -10.01 5.65 19.26
CA SER A 202 -9.99 7.08 18.98
C SER A 202 -11.16 7.77 19.70
N SER A 203 -10.90 8.93 20.30
CA SER A 203 -11.91 9.74 20.99
C SER A 203 -12.68 10.71 20.08
N GLY A 204 -12.30 10.78 18.81
CA GLY A 204 -12.91 11.66 17.80
C GLY A 204 -12.07 11.74 16.54
N PRO A 205 -12.58 12.39 15.47
CA PRO A 205 -11.87 12.51 14.21
C PRO A 205 -10.52 13.22 14.32
N HIS A 206 -9.42 12.52 13.99
CA HIS A 206 -8.07 13.07 13.99
C HIS A 206 -7.11 12.21 13.15
N LEU A 207 -5.92 12.71 12.92
CA LEU A 207 -4.75 11.96 12.49
C LEU A 207 -3.82 11.80 13.69
N HIS A 208 -3.54 10.57 14.09
CA HIS A 208 -2.43 10.25 14.99
C HIS A 208 -1.16 10.08 14.14
N PHE A 209 -0.09 10.79 14.48
CA PHE A 209 1.17 10.82 13.74
C PHE A 209 2.35 10.53 14.64
N GLU A 210 3.20 9.58 14.22
CA GLU A 210 4.46 9.27 14.93
C GLU A 210 5.67 9.40 14.02
N ILE A 211 6.82 9.72 14.63
CA ILE A 211 8.15 9.47 14.08
C ILE A 211 8.79 8.39 14.93
N ARG A 212 9.38 7.39 14.29
CA ARG A 212 9.93 6.20 14.92
C ARG A 212 11.37 5.92 14.50
N THR A 213 12.12 5.22 15.34
CA THR A 213 13.47 4.71 15.03
C THR A 213 13.45 3.31 14.41
N THR A 214 12.36 2.57 14.57
CA THR A 214 12.09 1.26 13.94
C THR A 214 10.69 1.24 13.34
N PRO A 215 10.31 0.25 12.48
CA PRO A 215 8.95 0.18 11.94
C PRO A 215 7.89 -0.22 12.97
N ASN A 216 8.29 -0.63 14.19
CA ASN A 216 7.41 -1.24 15.18
C ASN A 216 6.99 -0.26 16.29
N TYR A 217 5.87 -0.57 16.92
CA TYR A 217 5.37 0.09 18.14
C TYR A 217 6.46 0.16 19.22
N GLY A 218 6.44 1.23 20.03
CA GLY A 218 7.35 1.42 21.17
C GLY A 218 8.68 2.10 20.82
N SER A 219 8.90 2.47 19.54
CA SER A 219 10.13 3.14 19.09
C SER A 219 9.91 4.62 18.70
N ALA A 220 8.80 5.22 19.14
CA ALA A 220 8.46 6.59 18.82
C ALA A 220 9.34 7.61 19.53
N VAL A 221 9.64 8.70 18.82
CA VAL A 221 10.29 9.92 19.31
C VAL A 221 9.33 11.10 19.11
N ASN A 222 9.60 12.25 19.76
CA ASN A 222 8.71 13.41 19.68
C ASN A 222 8.54 13.91 18.22
N PRO A 223 7.35 13.73 17.58
CA PRO A 223 7.17 14.09 16.19
C PRO A 223 7.18 15.60 15.96
N ALA A 224 6.67 16.37 16.93
CA ALA A 224 6.65 17.83 16.84
C ALA A 224 8.07 18.40 16.88
N ALA A 225 8.92 17.93 17.79
CA ALA A 225 10.32 18.32 17.87
C ALA A 225 11.08 17.91 16.60
N PHE A 226 10.84 16.69 16.09
CA PHE A 226 11.45 16.20 14.85
C PHE A 226 11.09 17.08 13.65
N LEU A 227 9.80 17.38 13.44
CA LEU A 227 9.37 18.21 12.32
C LEU A 227 9.94 19.62 12.41
N ARG A 228 9.94 20.23 13.61
CA ARG A 228 10.55 21.56 13.84
C ARG A 228 12.05 21.59 13.55
N SER A 229 12.81 20.55 13.95
CA SER A 229 14.25 20.45 13.65
C SER A 229 14.53 20.33 12.14
N HIS A 230 13.53 19.92 11.34
CA HIS A 230 13.61 19.86 9.89
C HIS A 230 12.97 21.09 9.19
N GLY A 231 12.71 22.17 9.93
CA GLY A 231 12.19 23.43 9.40
C GLY A 231 10.67 23.43 9.12
N VAL A 232 9.94 22.45 9.66
CA VAL A 232 8.47 22.37 9.51
C VAL A 232 7.79 22.96 10.74
N SER A 233 7.14 24.11 10.61
CA SER A 233 6.35 24.72 11.71
C SER A 233 5.04 23.96 11.90
N ILE A 234 4.80 23.43 13.10
CA ILE A 234 3.56 22.80 13.54
C ILE A 234 3.16 23.31 14.90
#